data_980dba461166f9cade0c8bda7747e401
#
_entry.id   980dba461166f9cade0c8bda7747e401
#
_cell.length_a   1.000
_cell.length_b   1.000
_cell.length_c   1.000
_cell.angle_alpha   90.00
_cell.angle_beta   90.00
_cell.angle_gamma   90.00
#
_symmetry.space_group_name_H-M   'P 1'
#
loop_
_entity.id
_entity.type
_entity.pdbx_description
1 polymer ?
#
loop_
_entity_poly.entity_id
_entity_poly.type
_entity_poly.pdbx_seq_one_letter_code
_entity_poly.pdbx_strand_id
1 'polypeptide(L)'
;MPENECNLAKERVVRSETPETTCHACGHDAHMAMCLTAGRILNSHKDELEGIIYLCFEEGEENNTGWPAMLKELEKYAIDAVWGIHVWSAMDSGTLCVQPGPRMAGMSWVQPHFHGRGGHGSRPDLSINPTICAANYLVNAATAMTQKITAGETVTCGFTSLKGGVVGNVIPDDCKVLGTFRFFNMEEGKKAVRLVSDIAEHTAAMYGCTVDELPDLDEIIPPTVNDPYIAGILEDAGSSLTFLTRSLRSKAGSCTSAGMTMTP
;
A
#
# COMPACT_ATOMS: atom_id res chain seq x y z
N MET A 1 1.88 -13.87 -2.06
CA MET A 1 3.08 -13.20 -1.50
C MET A 1 4.24 -14.16 -1.38
N PRO A 2 5.51 -13.71 -1.58
CA PRO A 2 6.69 -14.53 -1.29
C PRO A 2 6.75 -14.88 0.20
N GLU A 3 7.39 -15.98 0.50
CA GLU A 3 7.66 -16.37 1.88
C GLU A 3 8.55 -15.36 2.61
N ASN A 4 8.23 -15.11 3.88
CA ASN A 4 9.06 -14.32 4.79
C ASN A 4 9.07 -14.96 6.18
N GLU A 5 9.83 -14.40 7.10
CA GLU A 5 9.98 -14.92 8.46
C GLU A 5 8.67 -15.04 9.25
N CYS A 6 7.66 -14.21 8.92
CA CYS A 6 6.35 -14.26 9.56
C CYS A 6 5.55 -15.52 9.21
N ASN A 7 5.96 -16.26 8.18
CA ASN A 7 5.28 -17.43 7.65
C ASN A 7 5.94 -18.76 8.02
N LEU A 8 6.75 -18.80 9.04
CA LEU A 8 7.40 -19.99 9.54
C LEU A 8 6.46 -20.92 10.33
N ALA A 9 5.23 -21.11 9.89
CA ALA A 9 4.37 -22.16 10.42
C ALA A 9 4.98 -23.53 10.06
N LYS A 10 5.06 -24.43 11.05
CA LYS A 10 5.66 -25.77 10.87
C LYS A 10 4.87 -26.64 9.91
N GLU A 11 3.59 -26.38 9.75
CA GLU A 11 2.72 -27.06 8.80
C GLU A 11 1.99 -26.01 7.97
N ARG A 12 2.25 -26.00 6.68
CA ARG A 12 1.57 -25.15 5.72
C ARG A 12 0.61 -25.96 4.88
N VAL A 13 -0.61 -25.52 4.83
CA VAL A 13 -1.54 -25.99 3.81
C VAL A 13 -1.50 -24.97 2.68
N VAL A 14 -0.53 -25.09 1.81
CA VAL A 14 -0.46 -24.28 0.60
C VAL A 14 -1.12 -25.05 -0.52
N ARG A 15 -2.22 -24.54 -1.03
CA ARG A 15 -2.95 -25.10 -2.18
C ARG A 15 -2.79 -24.15 -3.36
N SER A 16 -1.58 -24.07 -3.89
CA SER A 16 -1.30 -23.33 -5.12
C SER A 16 -0.52 -24.19 -6.09
N GLU A 17 -0.49 -23.79 -7.35
CA GLU A 17 0.33 -24.46 -8.37
C GLU A 17 1.83 -24.30 -8.10
N THR A 18 2.20 -23.32 -7.25
CA THR A 18 3.57 -23.08 -6.79
C THR A 18 3.65 -23.06 -5.26
N PRO A 19 3.34 -24.15 -4.56
CA PRO A 19 3.18 -24.19 -3.10
C PRO A 19 4.46 -23.87 -2.32
N GLU A 20 5.61 -23.98 -2.96
CA GLU A 20 6.92 -23.81 -2.34
C GLU A 20 7.36 -22.34 -2.24
N THR A 21 6.72 -21.44 -3.01
CA THR A 21 7.17 -20.04 -3.18
C THR A 21 6.16 -19.00 -2.74
N THR A 22 4.95 -19.38 -2.41
CA THR A 22 3.86 -18.44 -2.06
C THR A 22 3.12 -18.88 -0.81
N CYS A 23 2.58 -17.91 -0.07
CA CYS A 23 1.80 -18.13 1.14
C CYS A 23 0.84 -16.95 1.38
N HIS A 24 -0.13 -17.15 2.28
CA HIS A 24 -1.04 -16.10 2.74
C HIS A 24 -0.40 -15.23 3.84
N ALA A 25 0.69 -14.54 3.52
CA ALA A 25 1.43 -13.69 4.47
C ALA A 25 0.60 -12.52 4.99
N CYS A 26 -0.31 -11.99 4.18
CA CYS A 26 -1.22 -10.90 4.53
C CYS A 26 -2.53 -11.38 5.20
N GLY A 27 -2.77 -12.72 5.25
CA GLY A 27 -3.93 -13.28 5.94
C GLY A 27 -5.26 -13.19 5.19
N HIS A 28 -5.24 -13.07 3.87
CA HIS A 28 -6.46 -12.95 3.05
C HIS A 28 -7.35 -14.19 3.12
N ASP A 29 -6.80 -15.36 3.36
CA ASP A 29 -7.55 -16.59 3.67
C ASP A 29 -8.41 -16.44 4.94
N ALA A 30 -7.86 -15.81 5.98
CA ALA A 30 -8.62 -15.48 7.18
C ALA A 30 -9.68 -14.41 6.91
N HIS A 31 -9.38 -13.38 6.10
CA HIS A 31 -10.35 -12.34 5.72
C HIS A 31 -11.56 -12.97 4.99
N MET A 32 -11.33 -13.85 4.03
CA MET A 32 -12.39 -14.55 3.32
C MET A 32 -13.21 -15.44 4.26
N ALA A 33 -12.56 -16.16 5.17
CA ALA A 33 -13.24 -17.02 6.15
C ALA A 33 -14.13 -16.20 7.09
N MET A 34 -13.66 -15.02 7.54
CA MET A 34 -14.44 -14.11 8.37
C MET A 34 -15.64 -13.55 7.60
N CYS A 35 -15.47 -13.11 6.36
CA CYS A 35 -16.55 -12.60 5.53
C CYS A 35 -17.64 -13.66 5.28
N LEU A 36 -17.25 -14.90 4.94
CA LEU A 36 -18.18 -16.02 4.76
C LEU A 36 -18.91 -16.37 6.05
N THR A 37 -18.21 -16.35 7.18
CA THR A 37 -18.81 -16.64 8.50
C THR A 37 -19.81 -15.57 8.88
N ALA A 38 -19.47 -14.30 8.70
CA ALA A 38 -20.38 -13.17 8.91
C ALA A 38 -21.65 -13.33 8.05
N GLY A 39 -21.49 -13.65 6.75
CA GLY A 39 -22.61 -13.88 5.85
C GLY A 39 -23.53 -15.03 6.31
N ARG A 40 -22.96 -16.11 6.85
CA ARG A 40 -23.75 -17.22 7.40
C ARG A 40 -24.54 -16.83 8.66
N ILE A 41 -23.92 -16.06 9.55
CA ILE A 41 -24.58 -15.53 10.77
C ILE A 41 -25.71 -14.60 10.35
N LEU A 42 -25.43 -13.61 9.49
CA LEU A 42 -26.43 -12.67 8.99
C LEU A 42 -27.60 -13.38 8.32
N ASN A 43 -27.33 -14.39 7.48
CA ASN A 43 -28.40 -15.16 6.84
C ASN A 43 -29.25 -15.97 7.85
N SER A 44 -28.71 -16.38 8.99
CA SER A 44 -29.49 -17.03 10.06
C SER A 44 -30.44 -16.08 10.79
N HIS A 45 -30.17 -14.77 10.70
CA HIS A 45 -30.98 -13.70 11.29
C HIS A 45 -31.66 -12.83 10.23
N LYS A 46 -31.80 -13.31 9.00
CA LYS A 46 -32.32 -12.53 7.88
C LYS A 46 -33.71 -11.90 8.10
N ASP A 47 -34.55 -12.54 8.91
CA ASP A 47 -35.89 -12.05 9.24
C ASP A 47 -35.87 -10.88 10.25
N GLU A 48 -34.71 -10.60 10.86
CA GLU A 48 -34.48 -9.50 11.78
C GLU A 48 -33.75 -8.32 11.11
N LEU A 49 -33.30 -8.49 9.85
CA LEU A 49 -32.54 -7.50 9.10
C LEU A 49 -33.41 -6.72 8.14
N GLU A 50 -33.23 -5.41 8.10
CA GLU A 50 -33.83 -4.54 7.08
C GLU A 50 -32.74 -4.04 6.13
N GLY A 51 -32.93 -4.28 4.82
CA GLY A 51 -32.00 -3.84 3.78
C GLY A 51 -31.31 -4.98 3.03
N ILE A 52 -30.24 -4.65 2.33
CA ILE A 52 -29.48 -5.57 1.50
C ILE A 52 -28.02 -5.55 1.96
N ILE A 53 -27.44 -6.73 2.11
CA ILE A 53 -26.02 -6.89 2.47
C ILE A 53 -25.29 -7.59 1.33
N TYR A 54 -24.29 -6.93 0.79
CA TYR A 54 -23.40 -7.46 -0.23
C TYR A 54 -22.13 -8.02 0.41
N LEU A 55 -21.79 -9.27 0.12
CA LEU A 55 -20.51 -9.86 0.48
C LEU A 55 -19.56 -9.72 -0.70
N CYS A 56 -18.54 -8.90 -0.53
CA CYS A 56 -17.58 -8.57 -1.58
C CYS A 56 -16.28 -9.35 -1.39
N PHE A 57 -15.84 -10.03 -2.44
CA PHE A 57 -14.57 -10.76 -2.48
C PHE A 57 -13.73 -10.17 -3.60
N GLU A 58 -12.72 -9.41 -3.24
CA GLU A 58 -11.83 -8.73 -4.19
C GLU A 58 -10.82 -9.70 -4.76
N GLU A 59 -10.70 -9.72 -6.09
CA GLU A 59 -9.69 -10.48 -6.80
C GLU A 59 -8.40 -9.64 -6.93
N GLY A 60 -7.24 -10.25 -6.63
CA GLY A 60 -5.95 -9.62 -6.90
C GLY A 60 -5.66 -8.35 -6.08
N GLU A 61 -6.07 -8.30 -4.82
CA GLU A 61 -5.84 -7.15 -3.93
C GLU A 61 -4.36 -6.76 -3.88
N GLU A 62 -3.45 -7.73 -3.75
CA GLU A 62 -1.99 -7.49 -3.68
C GLU A 62 -1.39 -6.88 -4.96
N ASN A 63 -2.09 -7.01 -6.08
CA ASN A 63 -1.68 -6.47 -7.37
C ASN A 63 -2.49 -5.22 -7.77
N ASN A 64 -3.44 -4.81 -6.96
CA ASN A 64 -4.39 -3.73 -7.24
C ASN A 64 -5.18 -3.92 -8.55
N THR A 65 -5.47 -5.17 -8.94
CA THR A 65 -6.12 -5.48 -10.22
C THR A 65 -7.63 -5.64 -10.12
N GLY A 66 -8.15 -6.03 -8.97
CA GLY A 66 -9.57 -6.36 -8.77
C GLY A 66 -10.46 -5.19 -8.38
N TRP A 67 -9.94 -4.26 -7.59
CA TRP A 67 -10.74 -3.18 -7.02
C TRP A 67 -11.46 -2.31 -8.08
N PRO A 68 -10.89 -1.99 -9.28
CA PRO A 68 -11.59 -1.16 -10.24
C PRO A 68 -12.87 -1.83 -10.78
N ALA A 69 -12.79 -3.14 -11.00
CA ALA A 69 -13.94 -3.92 -11.48
C ALA A 69 -15.02 -4.03 -10.39
N MET A 70 -14.61 -4.30 -9.16
CA MET A 70 -15.52 -4.39 -8.01
C MET A 70 -16.18 -3.03 -7.72
N LEU A 71 -15.43 -1.94 -7.74
CA LEU A 71 -15.98 -0.59 -7.54
C LEU A 71 -17.02 -0.25 -8.60
N LYS A 72 -16.71 -0.50 -9.87
CA LYS A 72 -17.65 -0.29 -10.98
C LYS A 72 -18.94 -1.12 -10.85
N GLU A 73 -18.86 -2.30 -10.25
CA GLU A 73 -20.05 -3.11 -9.97
C GLU A 73 -20.84 -2.50 -8.82
N LEU A 74 -20.18 -2.09 -7.73
CA LEU A 74 -20.81 -1.51 -6.55
C LEU A 74 -21.48 -0.15 -6.82
N GLU A 75 -20.96 0.65 -7.75
CA GLU A 75 -21.55 1.93 -8.18
C GLU A 75 -23.00 1.80 -8.73
N LYS A 76 -23.42 0.59 -9.09
CA LYS A 76 -24.78 0.33 -9.55
C LYS A 76 -25.80 0.29 -8.41
N TYR A 77 -25.36 0.26 -7.19
CA TYR A 77 -26.20 0.10 -5.99
C TYR A 77 -26.07 1.32 -5.09
N ALA A 78 -27.14 1.63 -4.36
CA ALA A 78 -27.09 2.62 -3.29
C ALA A 78 -26.45 1.96 -2.05
N ILE A 79 -25.16 2.21 -1.84
CA ILE A 79 -24.40 1.67 -0.72
C ILE A 79 -24.35 2.72 0.39
N ASP A 80 -24.96 2.42 1.53
CA ASP A 80 -24.96 3.32 2.69
C ASP A 80 -23.68 3.19 3.51
N ALA A 81 -23.10 1.99 3.58
CA ALA A 81 -21.89 1.72 4.36
C ALA A 81 -21.09 0.57 3.77
N VAL A 82 -19.77 0.64 3.92
CA VAL A 82 -18.84 -0.44 3.59
C VAL A 82 -18.07 -0.80 4.85
N TRP A 83 -17.91 -2.09 5.11
CA TRP A 83 -17.14 -2.58 6.23
C TRP A 83 -16.17 -3.68 5.80
N GLY A 84 -14.94 -3.60 6.31
CA GLY A 84 -13.91 -4.61 6.10
C GLY A 84 -13.10 -4.84 7.37
N ILE A 85 -12.52 -6.02 7.50
CA ILE A 85 -11.63 -6.37 8.61
C ILE A 85 -10.32 -6.91 8.06
N HIS A 86 -9.21 -6.50 8.69
CA HIS A 86 -7.88 -6.98 8.35
C HIS A 86 -7.21 -7.59 9.59
N VAL A 87 -6.63 -8.78 9.48
CA VAL A 87 -5.80 -9.34 10.54
C VAL A 87 -4.45 -8.62 10.61
N TRP A 88 -3.89 -8.46 11.80
CA TRP A 88 -2.66 -7.71 11.98
C TRP A 88 -1.70 -8.44 12.93
N SER A 89 -0.55 -8.86 12.40
CA SER A 89 0.40 -9.70 13.15
C SER A 89 1.07 -8.99 14.35
N ALA A 90 1.07 -7.66 14.38
CA ALA A 90 1.62 -6.88 15.49
C ALA A 90 0.61 -6.60 16.62
N MET A 91 -0.62 -7.11 16.52
CA MET A 91 -1.64 -6.98 17.55
C MET A 91 -1.82 -8.29 18.30
N ASP A 92 -2.03 -8.19 19.60
CA ASP A 92 -2.34 -9.35 20.44
C ASP A 92 -3.69 -9.97 20.06
N SER A 93 -3.77 -11.30 20.06
CA SER A 93 -5.02 -12.02 19.84
C SER A 93 -6.11 -11.57 20.81
N GLY A 94 -7.34 -11.42 20.32
CA GLY A 94 -8.47 -10.93 21.12
C GLY A 94 -8.51 -9.40 21.24
N THR A 95 -7.72 -8.67 20.45
CA THR A 95 -7.82 -7.21 20.36
C THR A 95 -8.47 -6.80 19.05
N LEU A 96 -9.23 -5.70 19.09
CA LEU A 96 -9.86 -5.08 17.94
C LEU A 96 -9.52 -3.59 17.91
N CYS A 97 -9.07 -3.09 16.76
CA CYS A 97 -8.82 -1.66 16.54
C CYS A 97 -9.91 -1.07 15.65
N VAL A 98 -10.72 -0.19 16.20
CA VAL A 98 -11.85 0.45 15.52
C VAL A 98 -11.79 1.98 15.61
N GLN A 99 -10.64 2.55 15.92
CA GLN A 99 -10.50 4.00 16.08
C GLN A 99 -10.87 4.75 14.78
N PRO A 100 -11.53 5.91 14.88
CA PRO A 100 -11.83 6.75 13.74
C PRO A 100 -10.58 7.37 13.10
N GLY A 101 -10.73 7.87 11.89
CA GLY A 101 -9.67 8.53 11.13
C GLY A 101 -8.77 7.57 10.33
N PRO A 102 -7.65 8.05 9.78
CA PRO A 102 -6.77 7.25 8.95
C PRO A 102 -6.17 6.06 9.71
N ARG A 103 -6.33 4.86 9.16
CA ARG A 103 -5.88 3.61 9.81
C ARG A 103 -4.83 2.88 8.99
N MET A 104 -5.03 2.75 7.67
CA MET A 104 -3.99 2.24 6.77
C MET A 104 -3.48 3.37 5.89
N ALA A 105 -2.18 3.37 5.66
CA ALA A 105 -1.56 4.36 4.81
C ALA A 105 -1.98 4.17 3.36
N GLY A 106 -2.22 5.25 2.65
CA GLY A 106 -2.24 5.26 1.21
C GLY A 106 -0.87 4.94 0.64
N MET A 107 -0.81 4.56 -0.62
CA MET A 107 0.44 4.20 -1.28
C MET A 107 0.51 4.67 -2.73
N SER A 108 1.73 4.79 -3.21
CA SER A 108 2.06 4.90 -4.64
C SER A 108 3.42 4.26 -4.89
N TRP A 109 3.67 3.87 -6.12
CA TRP A 109 4.95 3.37 -6.57
C TRP A 109 5.86 4.53 -7.03
N VAL A 110 7.17 4.32 -6.93
CA VAL A 110 8.21 5.18 -7.49
C VAL A 110 9.12 4.30 -8.32
N GLN A 111 9.10 4.49 -9.64
CA GLN A 111 9.85 3.61 -10.53
C GLN A 111 10.49 4.32 -11.73
N PRO A 112 11.07 5.54 -11.58
CA PRO A 112 11.65 6.25 -12.70
C PRO A 112 12.74 5.41 -13.39
N HIS A 113 12.69 5.38 -14.71
CA HIS A 113 13.64 4.71 -15.56
C HIS A 113 14.43 5.75 -16.34
N PHE A 114 15.71 5.87 -16.02
CA PHE A 114 16.63 6.84 -16.63
C PHE A 114 17.33 6.20 -17.83
N HIS A 115 17.30 6.88 -18.97
CA HIS A 115 17.96 6.46 -20.20
C HIS A 115 19.09 7.39 -20.51
N GLY A 116 20.24 6.82 -20.83
CA GLY A 116 21.45 7.53 -21.20
C GLY A 116 22.04 6.99 -22.49
N ARG A 117 23.35 6.92 -22.52
CA ARG A 117 24.11 6.29 -23.61
C ARG A 117 25.33 5.59 -23.02
N GLY A 118 25.37 4.30 -23.17
CA GLY A 118 26.44 3.44 -22.69
C GLY A 118 27.80 3.75 -23.31
N GLY A 119 28.83 3.20 -22.72
CA GLY A 119 30.18 3.38 -23.18
C GLY A 119 31.21 2.68 -22.33
N HIS A 120 32.49 2.82 -22.71
CA HIS A 120 33.59 2.24 -21.94
C HIS A 120 33.87 3.09 -20.69
N GLY A 121 33.98 2.45 -19.52
CA GLY A 121 34.18 3.14 -18.24
C GLY A 121 35.44 4.02 -18.14
N SER A 122 36.46 3.80 -18.98
CA SER A 122 37.64 4.66 -19.06
C SER A 122 37.44 5.95 -19.91
N ARG A 123 36.32 6.05 -20.62
CA ARG A 123 35.96 7.20 -21.47
C ARG A 123 34.54 7.68 -21.17
N PRO A 124 34.26 8.10 -19.92
CA PRO A 124 32.94 8.58 -19.55
C PRO A 124 32.52 9.86 -20.29
N ASP A 125 33.48 10.61 -20.79
CA ASP A 125 33.30 11.78 -21.64
C ASP A 125 32.56 11.49 -22.97
N LEU A 126 32.57 10.25 -23.43
CA LEU A 126 31.89 9.79 -24.64
C LEU A 126 30.51 9.14 -24.37
N SER A 127 30.07 9.10 -23.15
CA SER A 127 28.82 8.48 -22.73
C SER A 127 27.88 9.48 -22.04
N ILE A 128 26.66 9.04 -21.76
CA ILE A 128 25.71 9.70 -20.87
C ILE A 128 25.35 8.67 -19.79
N ASN A 129 25.85 8.86 -18.59
CA ASN A 129 25.78 7.84 -17.54
C ASN A 129 24.46 7.90 -16.73
N PRO A 130 23.49 7.00 -16.98
CA PRO A 130 22.21 7.02 -16.27
C PRO A 130 22.35 6.53 -14.81
N THR A 131 23.40 5.77 -14.49
CA THR A 131 23.63 5.29 -13.10
C THR A 131 23.98 6.46 -12.19
N ILE A 132 24.84 7.39 -12.63
CA ILE A 132 25.17 8.58 -11.85
C ILE A 132 23.96 9.51 -11.77
N CYS A 133 23.20 9.66 -12.85
CA CYS A 133 21.95 10.42 -12.87
C CYS A 133 20.97 9.88 -11.81
N ALA A 134 20.68 8.59 -11.83
CA ALA A 134 19.78 7.93 -10.88
C ALA A 134 20.27 8.02 -9.42
N ALA A 135 21.57 7.89 -9.18
CA ALA A 135 22.14 8.07 -7.84
C ALA A 135 21.92 9.49 -7.29
N ASN A 136 22.11 10.53 -8.13
CA ASN A 136 21.84 11.91 -7.73
C ASN A 136 20.34 12.17 -7.56
N TYR A 137 19.49 11.57 -8.40
CA TYR A 137 18.04 11.60 -8.20
C TYR A 137 17.66 11.12 -6.80
N LEU A 138 18.18 9.98 -6.34
CA LEU A 138 17.90 9.44 -5.00
C LEU A 138 18.24 10.44 -3.89
N VAL A 139 19.41 11.06 -3.95
CA VAL A 139 19.85 12.05 -2.96
C VAL A 139 18.96 13.29 -2.99
N ASN A 140 18.68 13.80 -4.19
CA ASN A 140 17.86 15.00 -4.37
C ASN A 140 16.42 14.76 -3.91
N ALA A 141 15.81 13.64 -4.28
CA ALA A 141 14.46 13.29 -3.88
C ALA A 141 14.33 13.11 -2.36
N ALA A 142 15.24 12.37 -1.73
CA ALA A 142 15.25 12.20 -0.29
C ALA A 142 15.42 13.54 0.46
N THR A 143 16.29 14.44 -0.03
CA THR A 143 16.50 15.75 0.56
C THR A 143 15.26 16.64 0.38
N ALA A 144 14.70 16.68 -0.82
CA ALA A 144 13.55 17.52 -1.12
C ALA A 144 12.29 17.10 -0.33
N MET A 145 12.08 15.82 -0.10
CA MET A 145 10.99 15.32 0.74
C MET A 145 11.01 15.96 2.13
N THR A 146 12.19 16.08 2.76
CA THR A 146 12.32 16.69 4.09
C THR A 146 12.07 18.20 4.09
N GLN A 147 12.16 18.88 2.94
CA GLN A 147 12.02 20.32 2.81
C GLN A 147 10.65 20.77 2.26
N LYS A 148 9.91 19.87 1.65
CA LYS A 148 8.69 20.21 0.92
C LYS A 148 7.42 19.61 1.52
N ILE A 149 7.51 18.46 2.17
CA ILE A 149 6.36 17.88 2.86
C ILE A 149 6.00 18.74 4.06
N THR A 150 4.72 18.93 4.31
CA THR A 150 4.22 19.76 5.40
C THR A 150 4.68 19.21 6.75
N ALA A 151 5.24 20.05 7.59
CA ALA A 151 5.70 19.66 8.92
C ALA A 151 4.54 19.11 9.76
N GLY A 152 4.74 17.95 10.34
CA GLY A 152 3.70 17.21 11.10
C GLY A 152 2.91 16.20 10.29
N GLU A 153 2.99 16.23 8.95
CA GLU A 153 2.38 15.21 8.11
C GLU A 153 3.29 13.99 7.96
N THR A 154 2.68 12.82 7.94
CA THR A 154 3.42 11.58 7.76
C THR A 154 3.39 11.16 6.28
N VAL A 155 4.52 11.36 5.61
CA VAL A 155 4.80 10.83 4.28
C VAL A 155 6.16 10.15 4.30
N THR A 156 6.21 8.89 3.91
CA THR A 156 7.48 8.18 3.74
C THR A 156 7.70 7.85 2.27
N CYS A 157 8.94 7.96 1.81
CA CYS A 157 9.38 7.53 0.50
C CYS A 157 10.57 6.59 0.70
N GLY A 158 10.35 5.31 0.45
CA GLY A 158 11.38 4.28 0.54
C GLY A 158 11.87 3.90 -0.85
N PHE A 159 13.11 4.23 -1.18
CA PHE A 159 13.78 3.71 -2.37
C PHE A 159 14.39 2.35 -2.05
N THR A 160 13.98 1.32 -2.76
CA THR A 160 14.29 -0.07 -2.43
C THR A 160 15.22 -0.74 -3.42
N SER A 161 15.38 -0.18 -4.61
CA SER A 161 16.23 -0.75 -5.65
C SER A 161 16.80 0.34 -6.57
N LEU A 162 18.06 0.15 -6.95
CA LEU A 162 18.74 0.87 -8.02
C LEU A 162 19.41 -0.18 -8.92
N LYS A 163 18.96 -0.29 -10.16
CA LYS A 163 19.46 -1.29 -11.11
C LYS A 163 19.99 -0.60 -12.36
N GLY A 164 21.31 -0.73 -12.60
CA GLY A 164 21.95 -0.22 -13.80
C GLY A 164 23.36 -0.81 -13.93
N GLY A 165 23.66 -1.34 -15.11
CA GLY A 165 24.92 -1.99 -15.42
C GLY A 165 25.09 -3.38 -14.77
N VAL A 166 26.00 -4.15 -15.35
CA VAL A 166 26.34 -5.53 -14.93
C VAL A 166 27.84 -5.74 -14.86
N VAL A 167 28.60 -4.94 -15.60
CA VAL A 167 30.06 -5.13 -15.79
C VAL A 167 30.79 -3.85 -15.39
N GLY A 168 31.84 -3.99 -14.55
CA GLY A 168 32.50 -2.86 -13.91
C GLY A 168 33.23 -1.87 -14.84
N ASN A 169 33.49 -2.23 -16.09
CA ASN A 169 34.15 -1.37 -17.08
C ASN A 169 33.22 -0.87 -18.19
N VAL A 170 31.87 -1.11 -18.07
CA VAL A 170 30.87 -0.70 -19.04
C VAL A 170 29.85 0.21 -18.37
N ILE A 171 29.68 1.42 -18.89
CA ILE A 171 28.59 2.32 -18.53
C ILE A 171 27.31 1.81 -19.23
N PRO A 172 26.21 1.58 -18.50
CA PRO A 172 24.98 1.07 -19.09
C PRO A 172 24.23 2.14 -19.92
N ASP A 173 23.27 1.69 -20.72
CA ASP A 173 22.37 2.57 -21.47
C ASP A 173 21.21 3.08 -20.61
N ASP A 174 20.86 2.36 -19.54
CA ASP A 174 19.74 2.68 -18.68
C ASP A 174 20.00 2.38 -17.20
N CYS A 175 19.20 2.99 -16.33
CA CYS A 175 19.18 2.72 -14.89
C CYS A 175 17.78 2.92 -14.34
N LYS A 176 17.25 1.88 -13.68
CA LYS A 176 15.91 1.91 -13.08
C LYS A 176 16.00 2.01 -11.55
N VAL A 177 15.19 2.90 -10.99
CA VAL A 177 14.96 3.03 -9.55
C VAL A 177 13.62 2.39 -9.20
N LEU A 178 13.52 1.72 -8.05
CA LEU A 178 12.25 1.27 -7.51
C LEU A 178 12.09 1.77 -6.08
N GLY A 179 10.87 2.13 -5.73
CA GLY A 179 10.52 2.59 -4.40
C GLY A 179 9.01 2.63 -4.19
N THR A 180 8.62 3.08 -3.02
CA THR A 180 7.22 3.19 -2.65
C THR A 180 6.99 4.34 -1.68
N PHE A 181 5.82 4.97 -1.81
CA PHE A 181 5.30 5.93 -0.84
C PHE A 181 4.35 5.29 0.15
N ARG A 182 4.30 5.88 1.37
CA ARG A 182 3.21 5.71 2.33
C ARG A 182 2.84 7.06 2.89
N PHE A 183 1.53 7.33 3.03
CA PHE A 183 1.02 8.61 3.54
C PHE A 183 -0.37 8.41 4.17
N PHE A 184 -0.77 9.32 5.05
CA PHE A 184 -2.10 9.33 5.67
C PHE A 184 -2.95 10.53 5.21
N ASN A 185 -2.34 11.52 4.56
CA ASN A 185 -3.01 12.66 3.96
C ASN A 185 -2.87 12.57 2.44
N MET A 186 -4.00 12.50 1.73
CA MET A 186 -4.02 12.30 0.27
C MET A 186 -3.36 13.45 -0.49
N GLU A 187 -3.55 14.69 -0.02
CA GLU A 187 -2.96 15.85 -0.70
C GLU A 187 -1.43 15.89 -0.54
N GLU A 188 -0.92 15.53 0.65
CA GLU A 188 0.53 15.40 0.86
C GLU A 188 1.10 14.19 0.08
N GLY A 189 0.34 13.11 -0.07
CA GLY A 189 0.71 11.98 -0.93
C GLY A 189 0.85 12.40 -2.39
N LYS A 190 -0.15 13.08 -2.95
CA LYS A 190 -0.10 13.63 -4.31
C LYS A 190 1.04 14.62 -4.50
N LYS A 191 1.28 15.47 -3.51
CA LYS A 191 2.38 16.44 -3.50
C LYS A 191 3.74 15.73 -3.55
N ALA A 192 3.91 14.66 -2.77
CA ALA A 192 5.12 13.86 -2.76
C ALA A 192 5.38 13.20 -4.11
N VAL A 193 4.36 12.62 -4.73
CA VAL A 193 4.43 11.99 -6.06
C VAL A 193 4.88 13.01 -7.12
N ARG A 194 4.23 14.18 -7.17
CA ARG A 194 4.64 15.25 -8.09
C ARG A 194 6.08 15.68 -7.86
N LEU A 195 6.44 15.89 -6.59
CA LEU A 195 7.78 16.36 -6.21
C LEU A 195 8.88 15.42 -6.73
N VAL A 196 8.73 14.11 -6.56
CA VAL A 196 9.77 13.16 -7.01
C VAL A 196 9.78 13.00 -8.54
N SER A 197 8.64 13.16 -9.20
CA SER A 197 8.57 13.19 -10.66
C SER A 197 9.29 14.41 -11.23
N ASP A 198 9.00 15.60 -10.70
CA ASP A 198 9.69 16.84 -11.11
C ASP A 198 11.21 16.74 -10.90
N ILE A 199 11.64 16.15 -9.77
CA ILE A 199 13.07 15.96 -9.49
C ILE A 199 13.70 14.95 -10.47
N ALA A 200 12.98 13.90 -10.86
CA ALA A 200 13.47 12.94 -11.83
C ALA A 200 13.73 13.61 -13.20
N GLU A 201 12.76 14.38 -13.69
CA GLU A 201 12.88 15.11 -14.96
C GLU A 201 14.04 16.14 -14.93
N HIS A 202 14.12 16.96 -13.88
CA HIS A 202 15.17 17.95 -13.75
C HIS A 202 16.56 17.33 -13.58
N THR A 203 16.66 16.23 -12.85
CA THR A 203 17.93 15.52 -12.71
C THR A 203 18.32 14.84 -14.02
N ALA A 204 17.39 14.23 -14.73
CA ALA A 204 17.66 13.67 -16.06
C ALA A 204 18.21 14.73 -17.01
N ALA A 205 17.54 15.89 -17.09
CA ALA A 205 17.99 17.00 -17.93
C ALA A 205 19.39 17.49 -17.58
N MET A 206 19.74 17.58 -16.27
CA MET A 206 21.08 18.01 -15.80
C MET A 206 22.19 17.07 -16.28
N TYR A 207 21.91 15.77 -16.40
CA TYR A 207 22.88 14.76 -16.84
C TYR A 207 22.81 14.44 -18.34
N GLY A 208 21.88 15.07 -19.07
CA GLY A 208 21.63 14.76 -20.48
C GLY A 208 20.93 13.42 -20.71
N CYS A 209 20.34 12.85 -19.66
CA CYS A 209 19.49 11.67 -19.71
C CYS A 209 18.05 12.05 -20.09
N THR A 210 17.26 11.05 -20.48
CA THR A 210 15.80 11.11 -20.45
C THR A 210 15.26 10.21 -19.32
N VAL A 211 14.01 10.40 -18.93
CA VAL A 211 13.35 9.57 -17.91
C VAL A 211 11.92 9.28 -18.32
N ASP A 212 11.48 8.07 -18.02
CA ASP A 212 10.08 7.62 -18.15
C ASP A 212 9.65 6.80 -16.92
N GLU A 213 8.53 6.11 -17.02
CA GLU A 213 7.91 5.34 -15.92
C GLU A 213 7.77 6.16 -14.63
N LEU A 214 7.43 7.44 -14.75
CA LEU A 214 7.16 8.31 -13.60
C LEU A 214 5.87 7.87 -12.89
N PRO A 215 5.79 8.07 -11.55
CA PRO A 215 4.57 7.77 -10.80
C PRO A 215 3.36 8.50 -11.36
N ASP A 216 2.25 7.79 -11.51
CA ASP A 216 0.97 8.35 -11.94
C ASP A 216 0.13 8.74 -10.72
N LEU A 217 -0.49 9.93 -10.80
CA LEU A 217 -1.41 10.41 -9.76
C LEU A 217 -2.72 9.62 -9.73
N ASP A 218 -3.13 9.07 -10.87
CA ASP A 218 -4.36 8.28 -10.99
C ASP A 218 -4.18 6.84 -10.45
N GLU A 219 -2.94 6.40 -10.25
CA GLU A 219 -2.60 5.10 -9.65
C GLU A 219 -2.37 5.17 -8.13
N ILE A 220 -2.61 6.33 -7.52
CA ILE A 220 -2.46 6.49 -6.07
C ILE A 220 -3.60 5.76 -5.35
N ILE A 221 -3.22 4.84 -4.44
CA ILE A 221 -4.17 4.19 -3.55
C ILE A 221 -4.38 5.10 -2.33
N PRO A 222 -5.64 5.49 -2.04
CA PRO A 222 -5.93 6.38 -0.93
C PRO A 222 -5.70 5.69 0.44
N PRO A 223 -5.47 6.48 1.50
CA PRO A 223 -5.49 5.96 2.86
C PRO A 223 -6.86 5.36 3.19
N THR A 224 -6.88 4.29 3.97
CA THR A 224 -8.11 3.81 4.58
C THR A 224 -8.47 4.68 5.77
N VAL A 225 -9.65 5.27 5.74
CA VAL A 225 -10.14 6.20 6.77
C VAL A 225 -11.40 5.63 7.40
N ASN A 226 -11.36 5.35 8.70
CA ASN A 226 -12.54 4.89 9.43
C ASN A 226 -13.48 6.07 9.70
N ASP A 227 -14.74 5.91 9.26
CA ASP A 227 -15.79 6.85 9.58
C ASP A 227 -16.07 6.88 11.10
N PRO A 228 -16.17 8.07 11.72
CA PRO A 228 -16.35 8.17 13.18
C PRO A 228 -17.66 7.52 13.70
N TYR A 229 -18.74 7.61 12.93
CA TYR A 229 -20.02 7.02 13.33
C TYR A 229 -19.98 5.50 13.30
N ILE A 230 -19.43 4.94 12.24
CA ILE A 230 -19.28 3.47 12.08
C ILE A 230 -18.26 2.94 13.07
N ALA A 231 -17.16 3.65 13.31
CA ALA A 231 -16.18 3.29 14.33
C ALA A 231 -16.82 3.20 15.72
N GLY A 232 -17.72 4.14 16.07
CA GLY A 232 -18.47 4.11 17.32
C GLY A 232 -19.40 2.88 17.44
N ILE A 233 -20.12 2.53 16.39
CA ILE A 233 -20.95 1.31 16.35
C ILE A 233 -20.10 0.05 16.62
N LEU A 234 -18.92 -0.02 16.00
CA LEU A 234 -18.03 -1.16 16.17
C LEU A 234 -17.39 -1.22 17.56
N GLU A 235 -17.08 -0.07 18.17
CA GLU A 235 -16.58 0.00 19.56
C GLU A 235 -17.63 -0.52 20.53
N ASP A 236 -18.89 -0.11 20.37
CA ASP A 236 -20.00 -0.58 21.21
C ASP A 236 -20.23 -2.09 21.02
N ALA A 237 -20.28 -2.56 19.79
CA ALA A 237 -20.43 -3.98 19.49
C ALA A 237 -19.26 -4.81 20.05
N GLY A 238 -18.03 -4.37 19.83
CA GLY A 238 -16.82 -5.03 20.33
C GLY A 238 -16.76 -5.08 21.85
N SER A 239 -17.21 -4.03 22.53
CA SER A 239 -17.27 -3.95 24.00
C SER A 239 -18.24 -4.96 24.62
N SER A 240 -19.23 -5.39 23.87
CA SER A 240 -20.22 -6.38 24.32
C SER A 240 -19.70 -7.83 24.22
N LEU A 241 -18.61 -8.07 23.50
CA LEU A 241 -18.04 -9.40 23.32
C LEU A 241 -17.14 -9.77 24.51
N THR A 242 -17.50 -10.81 25.24
CA THR A 242 -16.85 -11.22 26.51
C THR A 242 -15.41 -11.73 26.36
N PHE A 243 -14.99 -12.08 25.15
CA PHE A 243 -13.63 -12.56 24.87
C PHE A 243 -12.68 -11.44 24.40
N LEU A 244 -13.19 -10.26 24.07
CA LEU A 244 -12.37 -9.08 23.78
C LEU A 244 -11.96 -8.44 25.10
N THR A 245 -10.81 -8.81 25.62
CA THR A 245 -10.30 -8.26 26.87
C THR A 245 -9.82 -6.82 26.69
N ARG A 246 -10.34 -5.93 27.52
CA ARG A 246 -9.83 -4.64 28.08
C ARG A 246 -8.76 -3.83 27.33
N SER A 247 -8.29 -4.19 26.14
CA SER A 247 -7.23 -3.48 25.41
C SER A 247 -7.70 -2.20 24.71
N LEU A 248 -9.01 -1.95 24.64
CA LEU A 248 -9.57 -0.79 23.94
C LEU A 248 -9.26 0.57 24.61
N ARG A 249 -8.74 0.59 25.84
CA ARG A 249 -8.69 1.82 26.64
C ARG A 249 -7.34 2.49 26.85
N SER A 250 -6.21 1.98 26.39
CA SER A 250 -4.97 2.66 26.76
C SER A 250 -3.76 2.36 25.94
N LYS A 251 -3.67 2.80 24.71
CA LYS A 251 -2.38 3.17 24.12
C LYS A 251 -2.64 4.07 22.92
N ALA A 252 -2.55 5.37 23.13
CA ALA A 252 -2.23 6.32 22.08
C ALA A 252 -0.80 6.00 21.61
N GLY A 253 -0.68 5.13 20.62
CA GLY A 253 0.59 4.69 20.09
C GLY A 253 0.35 3.49 19.17
N SER A 254 0.41 3.72 17.88
CA SER A 254 0.46 2.71 16.80
C SER A 254 -0.63 1.63 16.82
N CYS A 255 -1.86 2.00 16.56
CA CYS A 255 -2.85 1.06 16.07
C CYS A 255 -2.92 1.18 14.55
N THR A 256 -2.41 0.18 13.86
CA THR A 256 -2.54 0.06 12.42
C THR A 256 -3.58 -1.00 12.13
N SER A 257 -4.69 -0.55 11.55
CA SER A 257 -5.67 -1.26 10.76
C SER A 257 -6.81 -2.05 11.39
N ALA A 258 -7.98 -1.56 11.21
CA ALA A 258 -9.12 -2.19 10.58
C ALA A 258 -9.74 -1.10 9.71
N GLY A 259 -9.69 -1.27 8.40
CA GLY A 259 -10.16 -0.25 7.47
C GLY A 259 -11.66 -0.31 7.29
N MET A 260 -12.31 0.84 7.38
CA MET A 260 -13.68 1.02 6.95
C MET A 260 -13.76 2.29 6.13
N THR A 261 -14.32 2.20 4.95
CA THR A 261 -14.58 3.35 4.09
C THR A 261 -16.07 3.52 3.92
N MET A 262 -16.56 4.71 4.20
CA MET A 262 -17.86 5.17 3.70
C MET A 262 -17.60 6.26 2.66
N THR A 263 -18.31 6.18 1.57
CA THR A 263 -18.46 7.29 0.62
C THR A 263 -19.85 7.88 0.79
N PRO A 264 -20.00 9.22 0.71
CA PRO A 264 -21.30 9.87 0.74
C PRO A 264 -22.11 9.57 -0.53
#